data_e8279cd0e31b59f557bfea30194d124f
#
_entry.id   e8279cd0e31b59f557bfea30194d124f
#
_cell.length_a   1.000
_cell.length_b   1.000
_cell.length_c   1.000
_cell.angle_alpha   90.00
_cell.angle_beta   90.00
_cell.angle_gamma   90.00
#
_symmetry.space_group_name_H-M   'P 1'
#
loop_
_entity.id
_entity.type
_entity.pdbx_description
1 polymer ?
#
loop_
_entity_poly.entity_id
_entity_poly.type
_entity_poly.pdbx_seq_one_letter_code
_entity_poly.pdbx_strand_id
1 'polypeptide(L)'
;PHCGYHRPELDDAINEIKEMLPYGSKVVINQDEIQISQAGMYNIYNGLCAYSVAKALGIKTEIIKDVLAHQESRFGRQEVIQIDDKTMTIFLVKNPAGFNQTIDTIGLDQEPFSCLFMLNDHLADGQDVSWIYDVHLEKLATYPIQNYYIGGDRAYDMAIRLEIVTKNKDQLQVYLTNEQLLNAIKQAPTKRIYATLTYTAMLDFRRYLESQGYIKEYWR
;
A
#
# COMPACT_ATOMS: atom_id res chain seq x y z
N PRO A 1 29.87 16.86 -19.68
CA PRO A 1 29.65 15.68 -20.51
C PRO A 1 29.86 16.09 -21.96
N HIS A 2 30.80 15.41 -22.62
CA HIS A 2 31.22 15.79 -23.96
C HIS A 2 30.63 14.91 -25.07
N CYS A 3 29.59 14.09 -24.72
CA CYS A 3 29.01 13.13 -25.66
C CYS A 3 27.78 13.66 -26.42
N GLY A 4 27.31 14.90 -26.14
CA GLY A 4 26.12 15.47 -26.77
C GLY A 4 24.78 14.81 -26.32
N TYR A 5 24.84 13.85 -25.39
CA TYR A 5 23.61 13.23 -24.90
C TYR A 5 22.77 14.24 -24.10
N HIS A 6 21.52 14.34 -24.43
CA HIS A 6 20.51 15.08 -23.68
C HIS A 6 19.24 14.23 -23.58
N ARG A 7 18.43 14.51 -22.57
CA ARG A 7 17.13 13.84 -22.41
C ARG A 7 16.26 14.18 -23.61
N PRO A 8 15.66 13.17 -24.28
CA PRO A 8 14.71 13.44 -25.35
C PRO A 8 13.49 14.21 -24.83
N GLU A 9 12.81 14.91 -25.72
CA GLU A 9 11.50 15.49 -25.43
C GLU A 9 10.51 14.37 -25.04
N LEU A 10 9.58 14.70 -24.14
CA LEU A 10 8.58 13.76 -23.68
C LEU A 10 7.33 13.87 -24.53
N ASP A 11 6.84 12.75 -25.05
CA ASP A 11 5.56 12.70 -25.78
C ASP A 11 4.38 12.92 -24.82
N ASP A 12 4.49 12.36 -23.60
CA ASP A 12 3.48 12.52 -22.55
C ASP A 12 4.14 12.87 -21.22
N ALA A 13 3.50 13.77 -20.47
CA ALA A 13 4.00 14.21 -19.16
C ALA A 13 2.84 14.48 -18.19
N ILE A 14 3.11 14.27 -16.89
CA ILE A 14 2.24 14.74 -15.82
C ILE A 14 2.52 16.24 -15.64
N ASN A 15 1.56 17.07 -15.99
CA ASN A 15 1.66 18.51 -15.88
C ASN A 15 1.25 19.03 -14.52
N GLU A 16 0.29 18.34 -13.89
CA GLU A 16 -0.26 18.73 -12.59
C GLU A 16 -0.75 17.50 -11.83
N ILE A 17 -0.55 17.49 -10.52
CA ILE A 17 -1.21 16.59 -9.58
C ILE A 17 -2.24 17.43 -8.84
N LYS A 18 -3.52 17.29 -9.21
CA LYS A 18 -4.61 18.07 -8.62
C LYS A 18 -4.98 17.58 -7.24
N GLU A 19 -4.95 16.25 -7.05
CA GLU A 19 -5.36 15.64 -5.80
C GLU A 19 -4.62 14.31 -5.57
N MET A 20 -4.20 14.06 -4.34
CA MET A 20 -3.71 12.77 -3.88
C MET A 20 -4.46 12.39 -2.61
N LEU A 21 -5.16 11.25 -2.66
CA LEU A 21 -5.93 10.68 -1.55
C LEU A 21 -5.41 9.27 -1.24
N PRO A 22 -5.66 8.73 -0.04
CA PRO A 22 -5.21 7.39 0.31
C PRO A 22 -5.83 6.26 -0.54
N TYR A 23 -6.78 6.57 -1.39
CA TYR A 23 -7.51 5.63 -2.25
C TYR A 23 -7.52 5.99 -3.73
N GLY A 24 -6.75 7.00 -4.15
CA GLY A 24 -6.64 7.39 -5.56
C GLY A 24 -5.98 8.74 -5.75
N SER A 25 -5.80 9.13 -7.02
CA SER A 25 -5.18 10.39 -7.39
C SER A 25 -5.88 11.00 -8.60
N LYS A 26 -5.86 12.33 -8.70
CA LYS A 26 -6.34 13.09 -9.84
C LYS A 26 -5.20 13.90 -10.43
N VAL A 27 -4.87 13.64 -11.67
CA VAL A 27 -3.72 14.23 -12.36
C VAL A 27 -4.10 14.81 -13.71
N VAL A 28 -3.28 15.70 -14.24
CA VAL A 28 -3.36 16.17 -15.61
C VAL A 28 -2.18 15.60 -16.39
N ILE A 29 -2.46 14.75 -17.37
CA ILE A 29 -1.48 14.23 -18.33
C ILE A 29 -1.66 14.99 -19.64
N ASN A 30 -0.67 15.77 -20.04
CA ASN A 30 -0.76 16.73 -21.15
C ASN A 30 -1.92 17.72 -20.94
N GLN A 31 -3.09 17.48 -21.57
CA GLN A 31 -4.29 18.31 -21.43
C GLN A 31 -5.47 17.51 -20.86
N ASP A 32 -5.28 16.22 -20.61
CA ASP A 32 -6.31 15.31 -20.14
C ASP A 32 -6.32 15.21 -18.63
N GLU A 33 -7.46 15.47 -18.01
CA GLU A 33 -7.69 15.15 -16.60
C GLU A 33 -7.98 13.67 -16.46
N ILE A 34 -7.16 12.99 -15.64
CA ILE A 34 -7.17 11.54 -15.44
C ILE A 34 -7.38 11.24 -13.95
N GLN A 35 -8.38 10.42 -13.66
CA GLN A 35 -8.57 9.80 -12.36
C GLN A 35 -7.82 8.47 -12.34
N ILE A 36 -7.01 8.22 -11.31
CA ILE A 36 -6.31 6.95 -11.07
C ILE A 36 -6.85 6.38 -9.77
N SER A 37 -7.43 5.17 -9.82
CA SER A 37 -8.07 4.51 -8.67
C SER A 37 -7.10 4.00 -7.62
N GLN A 38 -5.79 4.05 -7.88
CA GLN A 38 -4.75 3.65 -6.95
C GLN A 38 -4.00 4.87 -6.42
N ALA A 39 -3.74 4.88 -5.11
CA ALA A 39 -3.05 5.98 -4.44
C ALA A 39 -1.53 5.88 -4.56
N GLY A 40 -0.87 7.00 -4.28
CA GLY A 40 0.57 7.11 -4.18
C GLY A 40 1.28 7.46 -5.49
N MET A 41 2.43 8.13 -5.35
CA MET A 41 3.17 8.70 -6.45
C MET A 41 3.57 7.66 -7.53
N TYR A 42 3.99 6.46 -7.11
CA TYR A 42 4.39 5.44 -8.08
C TYR A 42 3.22 4.94 -8.94
N ASN A 43 1.98 4.96 -8.43
CA ASN A 43 0.80 4.61 -9.22
C ASN A 43 0.42 5.73 -10.18
N ILE A 44 0.74 6.98 -9.88
CA ILE A 44 0.63 8.08 -10.83
C ILE A 44 1.57 7.83 -12.02
N TYR A 45 2.82 7.43 -11.79
CA TYR A 45 3.75 7.05 -12.86
C TYR A 45 3.31 5.81 -13.63
N ASN A 46 2.79 4.79 -12.95
CA ASN A 46 2.22 3.61 -13.60
C ASN A 46 1.04 3.99 -14.50
N GLY A 47 0.17 4.89 -14.03
CA GLY A 47 -0.94 5.45 -14.81
C GLY A 47 -0.46 6.22 -16.04
N LEU A 48 0.59 7.04 -15.91
CA LEU A 48 1.21 7.72 -17.05
C LEU A 48 1.73 6.71 -18.08
N CYS A 49 2.47 5.69 -17.64
CA CYS A 49 2.97 4.66 -18.54
C CYS A 49 1.83 3.93 -19.27
N ALA A 50 0.78 3.53 -18.54
CA ALA A 50 -0.39 2.88 -19.12
C ALA A 50 -1.11 3.77 -20.13
N TYR A 51 -1.29 5.06 -19.79
CA TYR A 51 -1.87 6.07 -20.67
C TYR A 51 -1.06 6.21 -21.97
N SER A 52 0.26 6.39 -21.86
CA SER A 52 1.13 6.60 -23.03
C SER A 52 1.16 5.38 -23.96
N VAL A 53 1.27 4.16 -23.40
CA VAL A 53 1.24 2.93 -24.20
C VAL A 53 -0.10 2.74 -24.88
N ALA A 54 -1.20 2.90 -24.17
CA ALA A 54 -2.55 2.76 -24.73
C ALA A 54 -2.81 3.78 -25.84
N LYS A 55 -2.38 5.02 -25.65
CA LYS A 55 -2.47 6.09 -26.66
C LYS A 55 -1.65 5.77 -27.90
N ALA A 56 -0.41 5.27 -27.73
CA ALA A 56 0.44 4.86 -28.85
C ALA A 56 -0.15 3.69 -29.65
N LEU A 57 -0.95 2.82 -29.00
CA LEU A 57 -1.70 1.74 -29.64
C LEU A 57 -3.02 2.22 -30.28
N GLY A 58 -3.33 3.50 -30.27
CA GLY A 58 -4.53 4.09 -30.89
C GLY A 58 -5.82 3.89 -30.08
N ILE A 59 -5.72 3.56 -28.79
CA ILE A 59 -6.90 3.46 -27.91
C ILE A 59 -7.42 4.88 -27.62
N LYS A 60 -8.73 5.05 -27.70
CA LYS A 60 -9.39 6.33 -27.46
C LYS A 60 -9.16 6.79 -26.02
N THR A 61 -8.85 8.07 -25.84
CA THR A 61 -8.58 8.68 -24.52
C THR A 61 -9.71 8.42 -23.50
N GLU A 62 -10.97 8.46 -23.92
CA GLU A 62 -12.12 8.21 -23.04
C GLU A 62 -12.12 6.78 -22.46
N ILE A 63 -11.69 5.79 -23.25
CA ILE A 63 -11.56 4.41 -22.78
C ILE A 63 -10.40 4.32 -21.76
N ILE A 64 -9.27 4.99 -22.05
CA ILE A 64 -8.12 5.01 -21.12
C ILE A 64 -8.51 5.64 -19.79
N LYS A 65 -9.22 6.77 -19.82
CA LYS A 65 -9.75 7.45 -18.63
C LYS A 65 -10.66 6.55 -17.81
N ASP A 66 -11.59 5.88 -18.45
CA ASP A 66 -12.55 4.98 -17.79
C ASP A 66 -11.84 3.81 -17.11
N VAL A 67 -10.91 3.14 -17.80
CA VAL A 67 -10.16 2.03 -17.25
C VAL A 67 -9.30 2.45 -16.05
N LEU A 68 -8.56 3.57 -16.16
CA LEU A 68 -7.71 4.04 -15.05
C LEU A 68 -8.52 4.47 -13.82
N ALA A 69 -9.74 4.97 -14.03
CA ALA A 69 -10.64 5.38 -12.95
C ALA A 69 -11.29 4.19 -12.21
N HIS A 70 -11.51 3.06 -12.90
CA HIS A 70 -12.30 1.95 -12.37
C HIS A 70 -11.51 0.64 -12.19
N GLN A 71 -10.19 0.66 -12.44
CA GLN A 71 -9.40 -0.56 -12.22
C GLN A 71 -9.41 -0.95 -10.74
N GLU A 72 -9.67 -2.23 -10.48
CA GLU A 72 -9.58 -2.79 -9.14
C GLU A 72 -8.16 -3.21 -8.81
N SER A 73 -7.72 -2.88 -7.62
CA SER A 73 -6.43 -3.30 -7.09
C SER A 73 -6.54 -4.69 -6.45
N ARG A 74 -5.57 -5.55 -6.70
CA ARG A 74 -5.59 -6.97 -6.29
C ARG A 74 -4.22 -7.44 -5.82
N PHE A 75 -4.18 -8.55 -5.08
CA PHE A 75 -2.94 -9.20 -4.62
C PHE A 75 -2.00 -8.24 -3.85
N GLY A 76 -2.54 -7.60 -2.82
CA GLY A 76 -1.75 -6.77 -1.92
C GLY A 76 -1.23 -5.46 -2.52
N ARG A 77 -1.68 -5.09 -3.73
CA ARG A 77 -1.32 -3.79 -4.33
C ARG A 77 -2.42 -2.77 -4.10
N GLN A 78 -2.60 -2.36 -2.84
CA GLN A 78 -3.73 -1.57 -2.35
C GLN A 78 -5.06 -2.33 -2.48
N GLU A 79 -5.02 -3.62 -2.20
CA GLU A 79 -6.22 -4.45 -2.19
C GLU A 79 -7.10 -4.08 -1.00
N VAL A 80 -8.36 -3.76 -1.28
CA VAL A 80 -9.33 -3.36 -0.27
C VAL A 80 -10.19 -4.56 0.11
N ILE A 81 -10.23 -4.89 1.40
CA ILE A 81 -11.00 -6.00 1.97
C ILE A 81 -11.94 -5.44 3.03
N GLN A 82 -13.21 -5.80 2.93
CA GLN A 82 -14.20 -5.47 3.94
C GLN A 82 -14.23 -6.55 5.01
N ILE A 83 -13.97 -6.17 6.26
CA ILE A 83 -14.03 -7.05 7.44
C ILE A 83 -15.08 -6.47 8.39
N ASP A 84 -16.29 -7.03 8.38
CA ASP A 84 -17.46 -6.52 9.10
C ASP A 84 -17.69 -5.02 8.79
N ASP A 85 -17.57 -4.13 9.77
CA ASP A 85 -17.66 -2.66 9.61
C ASP A 85 -16.32 -1.97 9.33
N LYS A 86 -15.23 -2.74 9.15
CA LYS A 86 -13.87 -2.25 8.92
C LYS A 86 -13.48 -2.39 7.46
N THR A 87 -12.74 -1.40 6.96
CA THR A 87 -12.12 -1.44 5.64
C THR A 87 -10.62 -1.60 5.83
N MET A 88 -10.07 -2.70 5.37
CA MET A 88 -8.63 -2.98 5.40
C MET A 88 -8.03 -2.83 4.00
N THR A 89 -6.98 -2.02 3.88
CA THR A 89 -6.21 -1.88 2.64
C THR A 89 -4.86 -2.55 2.80
N ILE A 90 -4.58 -3.57 1.97
CA ILE A 90 -3.33 -4.33 2.00
C ILE A 90 -2.31 -3.73 1.05
N PHE A 91 -1.11 -3.53 1.57
CA PHE A 91 0.09 -3.13 0.83
C PHE A 91 1.16 -4.22 0.97
N LEU A 92 1.56 -4.80 -0.15
CA LEU A 92 2.72 -5.67 -0.20
C LEU A 92 3.99 -4.83 -0.11
N VAL A 93 4.82 -5.11 0.90
CA VAL A 93 6.11 -4.46 1.12
C VAL A 93 7.24 -5.48 1.03
N LYS A 94 8.34 -5.13 0.35
CA LYS A 94 9.44 -6.06 0.07
C LYS A 94 10.82 -5.45 0.26
N ASN A 95 10.91 -4.14 0.32
CA ASN A 95 12.16 -3.39 0.42
C ASN A 95 11.89 -1.97 0.96
N PRO A 96 12.93 -1.24 1.40
CA PRO A 96 12.77 0.10 1.96
C PRO A 96 12.10 1.09 1.02
N ALA A 97 12.44 1.07 -0.27
CA ALA A 97 11.91 2.04 -1.24
C ALA A 97 10.39 1.91 -1.39
N GLY A 98 9.88 0.67 -1.59
CA GLY A 98 8.45 0.41 -1.72
C GLY A 98 7.70 0.68 -0.41
N PHE A 99 8.31 0.32 0.73
CA PHE A 99 7.68 0.56 2.03
C PHE A 99 7.59 2.06 2.35
N ASN A 100 8.63 2.86 2.05
CA ASN A 100 8.60 4.30 2.23
C ASN A 100 7.49 4.96 1.40
N GLN A 101 7.29 4.50 0.14
CA GLN A 101 6.17 4.96 -0.68
C GLN A 101 4.81 4.59 -0.08
N THR A 102 4.70 3.40 0.51
CA THR A 102 3.49 2.98 1.23
C THR A 102 3.22 3.86 2.44
N ILE A 103 4.25 4.15 3.25
CA ILE A 103 4.12 5.05 4.40
C ILE A 103 3.65 6.44 3.96
N ASP A 104 4.25 7.00 2.88
CA ASP A 104 3.84 8.29 2.35
C ASP A 104 2.38 8.27 1.84
N THR A 105 1.95 7.17 1.26
CA THR A 105 0.55 6.98 0.81
C THR A 105 -0.43 6.90 1.99
N ILE A 106 -0.09 6.13 3.02
CA ILE A 106 -0.90 6.03 4.26
C ILE A 106 -1.01 7.39 4.95
N GLY A 107 0.07 8.17 4.94
CA GLY A 107 0.11 9.51 5.53
C GLY A 107 -0.77 10.56 4.84
N LEU A 108 -1.35 10.24 3.68
CA LEU A 108 -2.37 11.10 3.04
C LEU A 108 -3.71 11.05 3.81
N ASP A 109 -3.93 10.02 4.62
CA ASP A 109 -5.14 9.90 5.43
C ASP A 109 -5.04 10.76 6.70
N GLN A 110 -5.90 11.76 6.78
CA GLN A 110 -5.95 12.71 7.91
C GLN A 110 -6.93 12.27 9.01
N GLU A 111 -7.76 11.27 8.74
CA GLU A 111 -8.68 10.73 9.71
C GLU A 111 -8.03 9.62 10.55
N PRO A 112 -8.49 9.35 11.78
CA PRO A 112 -7.94 8.27 12.60
C PRO A 112 -8.03 6.90 11.94
N PHE A 113 -6.93 6.16 11.93
CA PHE A 113 -6.82 4.81 11.41
C PHE A 113 -5.93 3.92 12.28
N SER A 114 -5.92 2.62 12.02
CA SER A 114 -5.01 1.67 12.64
C SER A 114 -4.09 1.04 11.58
N CYS A 115 -2.93 0.57 12.00
CA CYS A 115 -1.97 -0.10 11.13
C CYS A 115 -1.79 -1.57 11.53
N LEU A 116 -1.66 -2.44 10.53
CA LEU A 116 -1.21 -3.83 10.70
C LEU A 116 0.13 -3.99 9.99
N PHE A 117 1.12 -4.56 10.68
CA PHE A 117 2.43 -4.90 10.16
C PHE A 117 2.65 -6.41 10.29
N MET A 118 2.91 -7.10 9.18
CA MET A 118 3.27 -8.51 9.22
C MET A 118 4.59 -8.73 8.47
N LEU A 119 5.57 -9.27 9.20
CA LEU A 119 6.92 -9.51 8.71
C LEU A 119 7.25 -10.99 8.77
N ASN A 120 7.56 -11.58 7.62
CA ASN A 120 8.13 -12.92 7.50
C ASN A 120 9.51 -12.84 6.86
N ASP A 121 10.32 -13.91 7.02
CA ASP A 121 11.67 -14.06 6.50
C ASP A 121 11.86 -15.33 5.66
N HIS A 122 10.79 -15.80 5.01
CA HIS A 122 10.89 -16.93 4.09
C HIS A 122 11.72 -16.56 2.84
N LEU A 123 12.17 -17.56 2.09
CA LEU A 123 12.99 -17.34 0.87
C LEU A 123 12.36 -16.33 -0.11
N ALA A 124 11.03 -16.35 -0.24
CA ALA A 124 10.32 -15.42 -1.12
C ALA A 124 10.25 -13.98 -0.60
N ASP A 125 10.40 -13.78 0.71
CA ASP A 125 10.41 -12.46 1.36
C ASP A 125 11.83 -11.86 1.39
N GLY A 126 12.86 -12.73 1.41
CA GLY A 126 14.23 -12.41 1.77
C GLY A 126 14.48 -12.72 3.25
N GLN A 127 15.52 -13.50 3.53
CA GLN A 127 15.82 -13.97 4.89
C GLN A 127 16.38 -12.86 5.80
N ASP A 128 17.03 -11.86 5.22
CA ASP A 128 17.51 -10.71 5.96
C ASP A 128 16.38 -9.69 6.11
N VAL A 129 15.96 -9.47 7.36
CA VAL A 129 14.92 -8.48 7.70
C VAL A 129 15.51 -7.15 8.18
N SER A 130 16.83 -6.99 8.20
CA SER A 130 17.48 -5.75 8.67
C SER A 130 17.09 -4.52 7.84
N TRP A 131 16.62 -4.72 6.61
CA TRP A 131 16.14 -3.65 5.74
C TRP A 131 14.98 -2.82 6.35
N ILE A 132 14.27 -3.33 7.38
CA ILE A 132 13.24 -2.55 8.08
C ILE A 132 13.82 -1.32 8.81
N TYR A 133 15.12 -1.31 9.10
CA TYR A 133 15.81 -0.18 9.71
C TYR A 133 16.14 0.94 8.70
N ASP A 134 16.11 0.65 7.39
CA ASP A 134 16.27 1.63 6.32
C ASP A 134 14.93 2.27 5.92
N VAL A 135 13.83 1.81 6.53
CA VAL A 135 12.50 2.36 6.31
C VAL A 135 12.26 3.56 7.23
N HIS A 136 11.69 4.62 6.70
CA HIS A 136 11.38 5.86 7.44
C HIS A 136 10.10 5.70 8.31
N LEU A 137 10.08 4.69 9.18
CA LEU A 137 8.95 4.44 10.08
C LEU A 137 8.71 5.59 11.07
N GLU A 138 9.69 6.46 11.28
CA GLU A 138 9.60 7.67 12.12
C GLU A 138 8.45 8.59 11.71
N LYS A 139 8.07 8.59 10.42
CA LYS A 139 6.93 9.34 9.91
C LYS A 139 5.61 8.91 10.55
N LEU A 140 5.48 7.64 10.92
CA LEU A 140 4.26 7.11 11.55
C LEU A 140 3.92 7.82 12.86
N ALA A 141 4.93 8.33 13.58
CA ALA A 141 4.71 9.09 14.82
C ALA A 141 3.97 10.43 14.62
N THR A 142 3.84 10.89 13.37
CA THR A 142 3.14 12.13 13.01
C THR A 142 1.73 11.87 12.46
N TYR A 143 1.36 10.61 12.22
CA TYR A 143 0.08 10.24 11.64
C TYR A 143 -0.96 9.95 12.73
N PRO A 144 -2.26 10.06 12.44
CA PRO A 144 -3.34 9.86 13.41
C PRO A 144 -3.61 8.36 13.70
N ILE A 145 -2.54 7.59 13.93
CA ILE A 145 -2.61 6.14 14.16
C ILE A 145 -3.07 5.87 15.59
N GLN A 146 -4.13 5.06 15.74
CA GLN A 146 -4.68 4.71 17.04
C GLN A 146 -4.06 3.42 17.59
N ASN A 147 -3.86 2.41 16.77
CA ASN A 147 -3.30 1.11 17.16
C ASN A 147 -2.35 0.58 16.09
N TYR A 148 -1.32 -0.13 16.55
CA TYR A 148 -0.38 -0.88 15.75
C TYR A 148 -0.56 -2.37 16.05
N TYR A 149 -1.11 -3.13 15.13
CA TYR A 149 -1.20 -4.57 15.18
C TYR A 149 0.02 -5.16 14.50
N ILE A 150 0.64 -6.16 15.11
CA ILE A 150 1.92 -6.69 14.64
C ILE A 150 1.82 -8.21 14.61
N GLY A 151 2.21 -8.82 13.48
CA GLY A 151 2.18 -10.26 13.29
C GLY A 151 3.26 -10.76 12.33
N GLY A 152 3.16 -12.04 11.96
CA GLY A 152 4.14 -12.73 11.14
C GLY A 152 5.23 -13.41 11.98
N ASP A 153 6.09 -14.19 11.32
CA ASP A 153 7.14 -14.99 11.98
C ASP A 153 8.18 -14.09 12.66
N ARG A 154 8.41 -12.90 12.14
CA ARG A 154 9.34 -11.90 12.67
C ARG A 154 8.60 -10.72 13.33
N ALA A 155 7.46 -11.03 13.98
CA ALA A 155 6.63 -10.02 14.65
C ALA A 155 7.40 -9.21 15.70
N TYR A 156 8.26 -9.86 16.46
CA TYR A 156 9.04 -9.19 17.51
C TYR A 156 10.12 -8.25 16.95
N ASP A 157 10.74 -8.57 15.80
CA ASP A 157 11.68 -7.65 15.13
C ASP A 157 10.97 -6.38 14.70
N MET A 158 9.79 -6.51 14.09
CA MET A 158 8.96 -5.38 13.72
C MET A 158 8.47 -4.60 14.96
N ALA A 159 8.08 -5.28 16.03
CA ALA A 159 7.65 -4.65 17.27
C ALA A 159 8.77 -3.79 17.89
N ILE A 160 9.99 -4.31 17.97
CA ILE A 160 11.15 -3.56 18.46
C ILE A 160 11.41 -2.33 17.59
N ARG A 161 11.36 -2.51 16.26
CA ARG A 161 11.57 -1.38 15.33
C ARG A 161 10.50 -0.30 15.50
N LEU A 162 9.23 -0.68 15.67
CA LEU A 162 8.14 0.25 15.91
C LEU A 162 8.23 0.91 17.30
N GLU A 163 8.66 0.18 18.34
CA GLU A 163 8.86 0.72 19.68
C GLU A 163 9.87 1.87 19.72
N ILE A 164 10.90 1.80 18.86
CA ILE A 164 11.91 2.86 18.74
C ILE A 164 11.30 4.15 18.19
N VAL A 165 10.32 4.06 17.29
CA VAL A 165 9.80 5.21 16.54
C VAL A 165 8.47 5.74 17.04
N THR A 166 7.67 4.92 17.73
CA THR A 166 6.36 5.34 18.25
C THR A 166 6.49 6.04 19.61
N LYS A 167 5.67 7.06 19.81
CA LYS A 167 5.65 7.81 21.09
C LYS A 167 4.87 7.09 22.18
N ASN A 168 3.94 6.23 21.81
CA ASN A 168 3.04 5.53 22.73
C ASN A 168 3.15 4.01 22.52
N LYS A 169 3.88 3.36 23.42
CA LYS A 169 4.13 1.91 23.38
C LYS A 169 2.87 1.09 23.69
N ASP A 170 1.92 1.64 24.41
CA ASP A 170 0.66 0.95 24.75
C ASP A 170 -0.23 0.71 23.53
N GLN A 171 0.05 1.39 22.41
CA GLN A 171 -0.63 1.19 21.14
C GLN A 171 -0.09 0.00 20.35
N LEU A 172 1.08 -0.58 20.74
CA LEU A 172 1.72 -1.72 20.06
C LEU A 172 1.16 -3.02 20.59
N GLN A 173 0.61 -3.85 19.72
CA GLN A 173 -0.03 -5.12 20.08
C GLN A 173 0.48 -6.23 19.17
N VAL A 174 1.18 -7.21 19.74
CA VAL A 174 1.74 -8.36 19.01
C VAL A 174 0.79 -9.55 19.08
N TYR A 175 0.52 -10.15 17.93
CA TYR A 175 -0.33 -11.33 17.78
C TYR A 175 0.40 -12.40 16.98
N LEU A 176 0.40 -13.62 17.47
CA LEU A 176 1.16 -14.72 16.87
C LEU A 176 0.33 -15.61 15.94
N THR A 177 -0.98 -15.38 15.88
CA THR A 177 -1.86 -16.15 14.98
C THR A 177 -2.76 -15.22 14.16
N ASN A 178 -3.13 -15.69 12.96
CA ASN A 178 -4.05 -14.97 12.09
C ASN A 178 -5.44 -14.81 12.72
N GLU A 179 -5.86 -15.76 13.56
CA GLU A 179 -7.12 -15.68 14.31
C GLU A 179 -7.11 -14.52 15.30
N GLN A 180 -6.04 -14.40 16.10
CA GLN A 180 -5.88 -13.30 17.04
C GLN A 180 -5.85 -11.94 16.32
N LEU A 181 -5.11 -11.85 15.20
CA LEU A 181 -5.06 -10.64 14.37
C LEU A 181 -6.43 -10.26 13.83
N LEU A 182 -7.17 -11.21 13.25
CA LEU A 182 -8.51 -10.94 12.73
C LEU A 182 -9.47 -10.47 13.83
N ASN A 183 -9.42 -11.10 15.01
CA ASN A 183 -10.24 -10.68 16.15
C ASN A 183 -9.89 -9.27 16.63
N ALA A 184 -8.59 -8.92 16.65
CA ALA A 184 -8.14 -7.58 17.01
C ALA A 184 -8.59 -6.53 15.96
N ILE A 185 -8.51 -6.87 14.67
CA ILE A 185 -8.99 -6.03 13.58
C ILE A 185 -10.50 -5.74 13.72
N LYS A 186 -11.30 -6.75 14.00
CA LYS A 186 -12.75 -6.59 14.22
C LYS A 186 -13.07 -5.66 15.39
N GLN A 187 -12.24 -5.67 16.42
CA GLN A 187 -12.40 -4.85 17.61
C GLN A 187 -11.65 -3.50 17.52
N ALA A 188 -11.01 -3.20 16.39
CA ALA A 188 -10.26 -1.97 16.22
C ALA A 188 -11.14 -0.74 16.49
N PRO A 189 -10.61 0.30 17.16
CA PRO A 189 -11.36 1.53 17.44
C PRO A 189 -11.63 2.34 16.18
N THR A 190 -10.90 2.08 15.10
CA THR A 190 -11.00 2.78 13.82
C THR A 190 -11.70 1.93 12.77
N LYS A 191 -12.31 2.58 11.78
CA LYS A 191 -12.94 1.88 10.64
C LYS A 191 -11.94 1.53 9.54
N ARG A 192 -10.83 2.27 9.45
CA ARG A 192 -9.80 2.08 8.43
C ARG A 192 -8.56 1.42 9.03
N ILE A 193 -8.04 0.43 8.31
CA ILE A 193 -6.84 -0.32 8.69
C ILE A 193 -5.94 -0.40 7.48
N TYR A 194 -4.72 0.07 7.61
CA TYR A 194 -3.68 -0.07 6.60
C TYR A 194 -2.75 -1.21 6.99
N ALA A 195 -2.72 -2.24 6.15
CA ALA A 195 -1.97 -3.46 6.39
C ALA A 195 -0.75 -3.53 5.47
N THR A 196 0.44 -3.51 6.04
CA THR A 196 1.71 -3.66 5.33
C THR A 196 2.28 -5.04 5.63
N LEU A 197 2.35 -5.89 4.61
CA LEU A 197 2.71 -7.30 4.76
C LEU A 197 3.83 -7.68 3.79
N THR A 198 4.77 -8.51 4.24
CA THR A 198 5.68 -9.20 3.33
C THR A 198 4.94 -10.27 2.53
N TYR A 199 5.56 -10.79 1.48
CA TYR A 199 4.86 -11.63 0.49
C TYR A 199 4.21 -12.87 1.09
N THR A 200 4.96 -13.67 1.85
CA THR A 200 4.39 -14.91 2.43
C THR A 200 3.42 -14.60 3.56
N ALA A 201 3.67 -13.57 4.37
CA ALA A 201 2.73 -13.11 5.39
C ALA A 201 1.39 -12.67 4.75
N MET A 202 1.45 -11.96 3.62
CA MET A 202 0.26 -11.58 2.87
C MET A 202 -0.49 -12.81 2.35
N LEU A 203 0.20 -13.78 1.74
CA LEU A 203 -0.44 -14.98 1.21
C LEU A 203 -1.13 -15.78 2.32
N ASP A 204 -0.47 -15.96 3.48
CA ASP A 204 -0.99 -16.74 4.58
C ASP A 204 -2.19 -16.04 5.24
N PHE A 205 -2.09 -14.72 5.45
CA PHE A 205 -3.22 -13.98 6.01
C PHE A 205 -4.41 -13.90 5.04
N ARG A 206 -4.16 -13.75 3.72
CA ARG A 206 -5.22 -13.79 2.72
C ARG A 206 -5.94 -15.15 2.67
N ARG A 207 -5.19 -16.27 2.70
CA ARG A 207 -5.80 -17.62 2.79
C ARG A 207 -6.67 -17.78 4.03
N TYR A 208 -6.20 -17.23 5.15
CA TYR A 208 -6.99 -17.23 6.38
C TYR A 208 -8.27 -16.41 6.22
N LEU A 209 -8.20 -15.19 5.68
CA LEU A 209 -9.37 -14.34 5.42
C LEU A 209 -10.35 -14.98 4.42
N GLU A 210 -9.85 -15.69 3.42
CA GLU A 210 -10.65 -16.48 2.48
C GLU A 210 -11.38 -17.60 3.19
N SER A 211 -10.71 -18.37 4.06
CA SER A 211 -11.33 -19.42 4.87
C SER A 211 -12.43 -18.89 5.81
N GLN A 212 -12.34 -17.62 6.20
CA GLN A 212 -13.35 -16.92 7.02
C GLN A 212 -14.44 -16.22 6.19
N GLY A 213 -14.37 -16.30 4.85
CA GLY A 213 -15.39 -15.76 3.94
C GLY A 213 -15.25 -14.27 3.61
N TYR A 214 -14.17 -13.59 3.99
CA TYR A 214 -13.95 -12.16 3.71
C TYR A 214 -13.38 -11.90 2.31
N ILE A 215 -12.76 -12.88 1.70
CA ILE A 215 -12.21 -12.82 0.34
C ILE A 215 -12.84 -13.93 -0.49
N LYS A 216 -13.22 -13.62 -1.73
CA LYS A 216 -13.69 -14.66 -2.67
C LYS A 216 -12.48 -15.41 -3.25
N GLU A 217 -12.66 -16.74 -3.41
CA GLU A 217 -11.68 -17.60 -4.05
C GLU A 217 -11.35 -17.08 -5.47
N TYR A 218 -10.06 -16.93 -5.77
CA TYR A 218 -9.61 -16.24 -6.97
C TYR A 218 -9.41 -17.15 -8.19
N TRP A 219 -9.29 -18.47 -7.94
CA TRP A 219 -9.01 -19.47 -8.97
C TRP A 219 -10.11 -20.52 -8.98
N ARG A 220 -11.09 -20.31 -9.79
CA ARG A 220 -11.92 -21.36 -10.39
C ARG A 220 -11.99 -21.16 -11.88
#